data_47d32a884069a01dda26d15b69872550
#
_entry.id   47d32a884069a01dda26d15b69872550
#
_cell.length_a   1.000
_cell.length_b   1.000
_cell.length_c   1.000
_cell.angle_alpha   90.00
_cell.angle_beta   90.00
_cell.angle_gamma   90.00
#
_symmetry.space_group_name_H-M   'P 1'
#
loop_
_entity.id
_entity.type
_entity.pdbx_description
1 polymer ?
#
loop_
_entity_poly.entity_id
_entity_poly.type
_entity_poly.pdbx_seq_one_letter_code
_entity_poly.pdbx_strand_id
1 'polypeptide(L)'
;MKSLTMTLLGSRFYRKIGFGLRPDEDIPKDRLNWAVEQVSGIPPLIWPGKIYSVDEMLDIRTSFLSAEQKLEQTITDPNELRKKREALYHEKGRRFFGSYELAIRHHQAVLSDKAVFERFQHFWGNHFAIVDKIKL
;
A
#
# COMPACT_ATOMS: atom_id res chain seq x y z
N MET A 1 28.97 12.75 26.76
CA MET A 1 28.10 13.66 25.98
C MET A 1 28.28 13.61 24.45
N LYS A 2 29.42 13.14 23.90
CA LYS A 2 29.60 13.01 22.41
C LYS A 2 28.80 11.90 21.74
N SER A 3 28.32 10.89 22.43
CA SER A 3 27.61 9.74 21.88
C SER A 3 26.16 10.07 21.42
N LEU A 4 25.40 10.83 22.19
CA LEU A 4 24.01 11.16 21.92
C LEU A 4 23.83 12.07 20.69
N THR A 5 24.75 13.04 20.50
CA THR A 5 24.68 14.00 19.36
C THR A 5 25.02 13.32 18.02
N MET A 6 25.96 12.37 18.02
CA MET A 6 26.28 11.57 16.82
C MET A 6 25.14 10.65 16.43
N THR A 7 24.43 10.08 17.39
CA THR A 7 23.28 9.21 17.15
C THR A 7 22.10 9.98 16.53
N LEU A 8 21.86 11.21 17.00
CA LEU A 8 20.78 12.06 16.44
C LEU A 8 21.06 12.54 15.01
N LEU A 9 22.30 12.92 14.70
CA LEU A 9 22.71 13.31 13.34
C LEU A 9 22.73 12.10 12.40
N GLY A 10 23.15 10.94 12.88
CA GLY A 10 23.07 9.68 12.16
C GLY A 10 21.64 9.35 11.76
N SER A 11 20.71 9.35 12.70
CA SER A 11 19.32 8.99 12.46
C SER A 11 18.57 9.94 11.51
N ARG A 12 19.01 11.21 11.41
CA ARG A 12 18.45 12.20 10.47
C ARG A 12 18.64 11.82 9.00
N PHE A 13 19.82 11.28 8.64
CA PHE A 13 20.12 10.86 7.28
C PHE A 13 19.12 9.78 6.83
N TYR A 14 18.99 8.70 7.61
CA TYR A 14 18.13 7.56 7.28
C TYR A 14 16.65 7.94 7.20
N ARG A 15 16.18 8.87 8.04
CA ARG A 15 14.81 9.40 7.95
C ARG A 15 14.58 10.32 6.77
N LYS A 16 15.61 10.96 6.23
CA LYS A 16 15.48 11.85 5.08
C LYS A 16 15.43 11.09 3.75
N ILE A 17 16.22 10.04 3.60
CA ILE A 17 16.32 9.29 2.35
C ILE A 17 15.42 8.05 2.30
N GLY A 18 15.05 7.50 3.46
CA GLY A 18 14.18 6.34 3.61
C GLY A 18 13.11 6.57 4.67
N PHE A 19 12.53 5.51 5.17
CA PHE A 19 11.59 5.54 6.31
C PHE A 19 12.29 5.54 7.68
N GLY A 20 13.61 5.58 7.71
CA GLY A 20 14.45 5.46 8.88
C GLY A 20 15.02 4.05 9.03
N LEU A 21 15.76 3.84 10.13
CA LEU A 21 16.21 2.52 10.54
C LEU A 21 15.15 1.89 11.45
N ARG A 22 15.04 0.59 11.43
CA ARG A 22 14.19 -0.16 12.36
C ARG A 22 14.79 -0.12 13.77
N PRO A 23 13.99 -0.32 14.82
CA PRO A 23 14.48 -0.29 16.21
C PRO A 23 15.60 -1.31 16.51
N ASP A 24 15.62 -2.42 15.78
CA ASP A 24 16.56 -3.54 15.87
C ASP A 24 17.71 -3.46 14.86
N GLU A 25 17.77 -2.39 14.06
CA GLU A 25 18.77 -2.22 13.00
C GLU A 25 19.92 -1.33 13.48
N ASP A 26 21.14 -1.84 13.35
CA ASP A 26 22.34 -1.09 13.68
C ASP A 26 22.56 0.07 12.71
N ILE A 27 23.10 1.17 13.23
CA ILE A 27 23.44 2.34 12.40
C ILE A 27 24.62 1.97 11.48
N PRO A 28 24.41 1.91 10.16
CA PRO A 28 25.47 1.58 9.23
C PRO A 28 26.64 2.58 9.30
N LYS A 29 27.88 2.07 9.25
CA LYS A 29 29.10 2.90 9.32
C LYS A 29 29.26 3.72 8.05
N ASP A 30 29.01 3.12 6.89
CA ASP A 30 29.03 3.77 5.57
C ASP A 30 27.60 4.05 5.09
N ARG A 31 27.21 5.32 5.21
CA ARG A 31 25.86 5.78 4.87
C ARG A 31 25.59 5.77 3.38
N LEU A 32 26.60 6.07 2.56
CA LEU A 32 26.43 6.13 1.10
C LEU A 32 26.33 4.73 0.53
N ASN A 33 27.21 3.82 0.93
CA ASN A 33 27.13 2.43 0.52
C ASN A 33 25.78 1.80 0.95
N TRP A 34 25.35 2.04 2.18
CA TRP A 34 24.04 1.60 2.65
C TRP A 34 22.91 2.14 1.75
N ALA A 35 22.94 3.45 1.40
CA ALA A 35 21.90 4.04 0.55
C ALA A 35 21.87 3.42 -0.87
N VAL A 36 23.05 3.12 -1.42
CA VAL A 36 23.17 2.43 -2.72
C VAL A 36 22.62 1.01 -2.63
N GLU A 37 22.97 0.27 -1.59
CA GLU A 37 22.46 -1.09 -1.37
C GLU A 37 20.93 -1.10 -1.20
N GLN A 38 20.36 -0.08 -0.55
CA GLN A 38 18.92 0.08 -0.36
C GLN A 38 18.14 0.20 -1.67
N VAL A 39 18.74 0.71 -2.74
CA VAL A 39 18.10 0.83 -4.06
C VAL A 39 18.60 -0.21 -5.07
N SER A 40 19.53 -1.06 -4.66
CA SER A 40 20.06 -2.13 -5.50
C SER A 40 19.12 -3.33 -5.49
N GLY A 41 18.50 -3.61 -6.64
CA GLY A 41 17.56 -4.70 -6.82
C GLY A 41 16.17 -4.42 -6.23
N ILE A 42 15.21 -5.21 -6.65
CA ILE A 42 13.81 -5.14 -6.19
C ILE A 42 13.70 -6.03 -4.95
N PRO A 43 13.18 -5.50 -3.82
CA PRO A 43 12.96 -6.32 -2.63
C PRO A 43 11.88 -7.38 -2.90
N PRO A 44 11.98 -8.55 -2.26
CA PRO A 44 10.92 -9.55 -2.36
C PRO A 44 9.63 -9.00 -1.75
N LEU A 45 8.50 -9.42 -2.34
CA LEU A 45 7.20 -9.06 -1.77
C LEU A 45 6.98 -9.81 -0.44
N ILE A 46 6.74 -9.04 0.61
CA ILE A 46 6.45 -9.53 1.96
C ILE A 46 4.95 -9.35 2.21
N TRP A 47 4.17 -10.42 1.97
CA TRP A 47 2.74 -10.38 2.20
C TRP A 47 2.24 -11.76 2.65
N PRO A 48 1.62 -11.88 3.83
CA PRO A 48 1.15 -13.16 4.36
C PRO A 48 -0.18 -13.63 3.73
N GLY A 49 -0.88 -12.71 3.03
CA GLY A 49 -2.18 -12.99 2.43
C GLY A 49 -2.07 -13.48 0.98
N LYS A 50 -3.23 -13.71 0.38
CA LYS A 50 -3.34 -14.09 -1.02
C LYS A 50 -2.97 -12.90 -1.92
N ILE A 51 -2.22 -13.13 -2.98
CA ILE A 51 -2.06 -12.20 -4.10
C ILE A 51 -3.02 -12.64 -5.21
N TYR A 52 -3.92 -11.76 -5.60
CA TYR A 52 -4.87 -12.04 -6.67
C TYR A 52 -4.20 -11.84 -8.04
N SER A 53 -4.40 -12.79 -8.94
CA SER A 53 -4.06 -12.64 -10.35
C SER A 53 -5.00 -11.63 -11.04
N VAL A 54 -4.61 -11.17 -12.23
CA VAL A 54 -5.45 -10.27 -13.03
C VAL A 54 -6.79 -10.94 -13.38
N ASP A 55 -6.77 -12.23 -13.71
CA ASP A 55 -7.97 -12.98 -14.06
C ASP A 55 -8.92 -13.10 -12.86
N GLU A 56 -8.39 -13.43 -11.68
CA GLU A 56 -9.18 -13.47 -10.45
C GLU A 56 -9.80 -12.11 -10.11
N MET A 57 -9.05 -11.01 -10.32
CA MET A 57 -9.57 -9.66 -10.10
C MET A 57 -10.69 -9.32 -11.10
N LEU A 58 -10.57 -9.74 -12.37
CA LEU A 58 -11.59 -9.57 -13.39
C LEU A 58 -12.85 -10.37 -13.06
N ASP A 59 -12.71 -11.60 -12.58
CA ASP A 59 -13.83 -12.45 -12.17
C ASP A 59 -14.59 -11.84 -10.99
N ILE A 60 -13.88 -11.34 -9.99
CA ILE A 60 -14.47 -10.64 -8.84
C ILE A 60 -15.20 -9.39 -9.32
N ARG A 61 -14.61 -8.60 -10.21
CA ARG A 61 -15.25 -7.41 -10.80
C ARG A 61 -16.52 -7.76 -11.56
N THR A 62 -16.49 -8.79 -12.39
CA THR A 62 -17.65 -9.24 -13.17
C THR A 62 -18.77 -9.72 -12.25
N SER A 63 -18.42 -10.49 -11.23
CA SER A 63 -19.34 -10.93 -10.17
C SER A 63 -19.97 -9.74 -9.43
N PHE A 64 -19.16 -8.72 -9.11
CA PHE A 64 -19.63 -7.49 -8.47
C PHE A 64 -20.64 -6.76 -9.34
N LEU A 65 -20.34 -6.51 -10.62
CA LEU A 65 -21.23 -5.80 -11.54
C LEU A 65 -22.57 -6.55 -11.73
N SER A 66 -22.52 -7.86 -11.84
CA SER A 66 -23.72 -8.70 -11.94
C SER A 66 -24.58 -8.64 -10.67
N ALA A 67 -23.95 -8.63 -9.50
CA ALA A 67 -24.64 -8.50 -8.23
C ALA A 67 -25.25 -7.09 -8.05
N GLU A 68 -24.53 -6.04 -8.42
CA GLU A 68 -25.02 -4.66 -8.39
C GLU A 68 -26.26 -4.49 -9.28
N GLN A 69 -26.22 -4.99 -10.50
CA GLN A 69 -27.35 -4.94 -11.42
C GLN A 69 -28.58 -5.68 -10.87
N LYS A 70 -28.38 -6.84 -10.24
CA LYS A 70 -29.47 -7.58 -9.57
C LYS A 70 -30.10 -6.79 -8.43
N LEU A 71 -29.29 -6.12 -7.61
CA LEU A 71 -29.79 -5.28 -6.52
C LEU A 71 -30.67 -4.15 -7.06
N GLU A 72 -30.25 -3.47 -8.13
CA GLU A 72 -31.02 -2.40 -8.78
C GLU A 72 -32.37 -2.88 -9.35
N GLN A 73 -32.42 -4.10 -9.85
CA GLN A 73 -33.64 -4.69 -10.40
C GLN A 73 -34.60 -5.20 -9.32
N THR A 74 -34.08 -5.56 -8.15
CA THR A 74 -34.87 -6.27 -7.13
C THR A 74 -35.35 -5.34 -6.01
N ILE A 75 -34.61 -4.29 -5.70
CA ILE A 75 -34.88 -3.42 -4.57
C ILE A 75 -35.43 -2.09 -5.04
N THR A 76 -36.65 -1.80 -4.65
CA THR A 76 -37.35 -0.56 -5.01
C THR A 76 -37.16 0.55 -3.98
N ASP A 77 -36.91 0.18 -2.70
CA ASP A 77 -36.64 1.17 -1.64
C ASP A 77 -35.23 1.75 -1.77
N PRO A 78 -35.09 3.08 -1.98
CA PRO A 78 -33.78 3.72 -2.15
C PRO A 78 -32.86 3.57 -0.93
N ASN A 79 -33.40 3.53 0.29
CA ASN A 79 -32.61 3.40 1.50
C ASN A 79 -32.05 1.99 1.68
N GLU A 80 -32.86 0.99 1.39
CA GLU A 80 -32.44 -0.40 1.40
C GLU A 80 -31.41 -0.67 0.28
N LEU A 81 -31.67 -0.17 -0.92
CA LEU A 81 -30.74 -0.28 -2.05
C LEU A 81 -29.38 0.32 -1.71
N ARG A 82 -29.36 1.52 -1.10
CA ARG A 82 -28.10 2.16 -0.68
C ARG A 82 -27.31 1.32 0.32
N LYS A 83 -27.98 0.78 1.34
CA LYS A 83 -27.34 -0.08 2.36
C LYS A 83 -26.76 -1.36 1.74
N LYS A 84 -27.53 -2.03 0.87
CA LYS A 84 -27.10 -3.27 0.21
C LYS A 84 -25.94 -3.02 -0.76
N ARG A 85 -26.02 -1.92 -1.51
CA ARG A 85 -24.95 -1.50 -2.42
C ARG A 85 -23.67 -1.19 -1.64
N GLU A 86 -23.75 -0.47 -0.54
CA GLU A 86 -22.58 -0.16 0.29
C GLU A 86 -21.91 -1.42 0.87
N ALA A 87 -22.69 -2.38 1.34
CA ALA A 87 -22.19 -3.67 1.78
C ALA A 87 -21.47 -4.42 0.64
N LEU A 88 -22.05 -4.45 -0.55
CA LEU A 88 -21.46 -5.07 -1.73
C LEU A 88 -20.13 -4.40 -2.14
N TYR A 89 -20.05 -3.07 -2.08
CA TYR A 89 -18.81 -2.31 -2.35
C TYR A 89 -17.69 -2.66 -1.37
N HIS A 90 -18.02 -2.91 -0.11
CA HIS A 90 -17.03 -3.33 0.89
C HIS A 90 -16.59 -4.78 0.70
N GLU A 91 -17.49 -5.65 0.29
CA GLU A 91 -17.21 -7.09 0.17
C GLU A 91 -16.44 -7.45 -1.11
N LYS A 92 -16.85 -6.91 -2.25
CA LYS A 92 -16.35 -7.33 -3.58
C LYS A 92 -16.01 -6.17 -4.50
N GLY A 93 -16.29 -4.95 -4.09
CA GLY A 93 -16.16 -3.79 -4.92
C GLY A 93 -14.80 -3.11 -4.83
N ARG A 94 -14.76 -1.90 -5.38
CA ARG A 94 -13.57 -1.05 -5.43
C ARG A 94 -12.96 -0.77 -4.04
N ARG A 95 -13.79 -0.66 -2.98
CA ARG A 95 -13.29 -0.45 -1.62
C ARG A 95 -12.51 -1.65 -1.10
N PHE A 96 -12.94 -2.86 -1.43
CA PHE A 96 -12.19 -4.07 -1.10
C PHE A 96 -10.80 -4.05 -1.73
N PHE A 97 -10.70 -3.86 -3.03
CA PHE A 97 -9.41 -3.85 -3.73
C PHE A 97 -8.51 -2.69 -3.29
N GLY A 98 -9.06 -1.47 -3.18
CA GLY A 98 -8.27 -0.33 -2.73
C GLY A 98 -7.70 -0.50 -1.32
N SER A 99 -8.48 -1.04 -0.39
CA SER A 99 -8.02 -1.32 0.96
C SER A 99 -6.98 -2.44 0.98
N TYR A 100 -7.16 -3.46 0.15
CA TYR A 100 -6.26 -4.60 0.04
C TYR A 100 -4.90 -4.19 -0.52
N GLU A 101 -4.86 -3.46 -1.63
CA GLU A 101 -3.63 -2.92 -2.21
C GLU A 101 -2.91 -1.98 -1.25
N LEU A 102 -3.65 -1.12 -0.56
CA LEU A 102 -3.08 -0.23 0.42
C LEU A 102 -2.45 -0.99 1.59
N ALA A 103 -3.12 -2.05 2.06
CA ALA A 103 -2.59 -2.91 3.12
C ALA A 103 -1.29 -3.61 2.67
N ILE A 104 -1.23 -4.15 1.45
CA ILE A 104 -0.01 -4.76 0.89
C ILE A 104 1.12 -3.73 0.86
N ARG A 105 0.87 -2.53 0.34
CA ARG A 105 1.88 -1.46 0.24
C ARG A 105 2.41 -1.03 1.61
N HIS A 106 1.52 -0.85 2.58
CA HIS A 106 1.93 -0.47 3.94
C HIS A 106 2.70 -1.60 4.63
N HIS A 107 2.23 -2.83 4.50
CA HIS A 107 2.91 -3.99 5.06
C HIS A 107 4.33 -4.13 4.49
N GLN A 108 4.46 -4.01 3.16
CA GLN A 108 5.74 -4.01 2.47
C GLN A 108 6.65 -2.88 2.99
N ALA A 109 6.15 -1.66 3.07
CA ALA A 109 6.93 -0.50 3.51
C ALA A 109 7.44 -0.63 4.96
N VAL A 110 6.67 -1.32 5.83
CA VAL A 110 7.05 -1.53 7.24
C VAL A 110 8.05 -2.67 7.40
N LEU A 111 7.89 -3.75 6.64
CA LEU A 111 8.67 -4.98 6.84
C LEU A 111 9.86 -5.13 5.89
N SER A 112 9.89 -4.39 4.78
CA SER A 112 11.00 -4.42 3.84
C SER A 112 12.30 -3.93 4.49
N ASP A 113 13.40 -4.60 4.18
CA ASP A 113 14.76 -4.17 4.54
C ASP A 113 15.30 -3.06 3.61
N LYS A 114 14.54 -2.69 2.58
CA LYS A 114 14.87 -1.67 1.58
C LYS A 114 14.10 -0.37 1.80
N ALA A 115 14.27 0.26 2.96
CA ALA A 115 13.51 1.46 3.37
C ALA A 115 13.60 2.63 2.38
N VAL A 116 14.72 2.80 1.69
CA VAL A 116 14.89 3.85 0.66
C VAL A 116 14.09 3.49 -0.60
N PHE A 117 14.18 2.25 -1.05
CA PHE A 117 13.43 1.75 -2.21
C PHE A 117 11.91 1.92 -2.00
N GLU A 118 11.39 1.51 -0.83
CA GLU A 118 9.98 1.63 -0.49
C GLU A 118 9.52 3.09 -0.47
N ARG A 119 10.34 3.98 0.05
CA ARG A 119 10.02 5.42 0.02
C ARG A 119 9.96 5.97 -1.40
N PHE A 120 10.87 5.56 -2.29
CA PHE A 120 10.81 5.91 -3.71
C PHE A 120 9.55 5.36 -4.36
N GLN A 121 9.19 4.11 -4.10
CA GLN A 121 7.96 3.51 -4.60
C GLN A 121 6.71 4.31 -4.16
N HIS A 122 6.64 4.68 -2.89
CA HIS A 122 5.54 5.51 -2.38
C HIS A 122 5.52 6.90 -3.02
N PHE A 123 6.69 7.54 -3.17
CA PHE A 123 6.78 8.85 -3.80
C PHE A 123 6.28 8.80 -5.25
N TRP A 124 6.81 7.89 -6.07
CA TRP A 124 6.42 7.78 -7.47
C TRP A 124 5.00 7.28 -7.64
N GLY A 125 4.55 6.34 -6.83
CA GLY A 125 3.17 5.86 -6.83
C GLY A 125 2.18 6.99 -6.57
N ASN A 126 2.47 7.89 -5.63
CA ASN A 126 1.63 9.05 -5.35
C ASN A 126 1.74 10.14 -6.43
N HIS A 127 2.93 10.30 -7.02
CA HIS A 127 3.18 11.33 -8.03
C HIS A 127 2.50 11.00 -9.37
N PHE A 128 2.49 9.74 -9.76
CA PHE A 128 1.85 9.27 -10.99
C PHE A 128 0.47 8.64 -10.76
N ALA A 129 -0.07 8.70 -9.54
CA ALA A 129 -1.41 8.22 -9.28
C ALA A 129 -2.43 9.01 -10.12
N ILE A 130 -3.03 8.35 -11.08
CA ILE A 130 -4.18 8.90 -11.80
C ILE A 130 -5.33 8.89 -10.81
N VAL A 131 -5.70 10.06 -10.34
CA VAL A 131 -6.91 10.24 -9.53
C VAL A 131 -8.10 10.07 -10.46
N ASP A 132 -8.65 8.87 -10.47
CA ASP A 132 -9.92 8.61 -11.10
C ASP A 132 -10.99 9.40 -10.32
N LYS A 133 -11.43 10.52 -10.89
CA LYS A 133 -12.50 11.33 -10.31
C LYS A 133 -13.76 10.49 -10.29
N ILE A 134 -14.05 9.90 -9.15
CA ILE A 134 -15.34 9.29 -8.89
C ILE A 134 -16.35 10.43 -8.86
N LYS A 135 -17.21 10.49 -9.86
CA LYS A 135 -18.48 11.19 -9.69
C LYS A 135 -19.27 10.37 -8.66
N LEU A 136 -19.36 10.93 -7.45
CA LEU A 136 -20.27 10.48 -6.41
C LEU A 136 -21.71 10.78 -6.86
#